data_9d044a58504e76617ef825ad957c9be5
#
_entry.id   9d044a58504e76617ef825ad957c9be5
#
_cell.length_a   1.000
_cell.length_b   1.000
_cell.length_c   1.000
_cell.angle_alpha   90.00
_cell.angle_beta   90.00
_cell.angle_gamma   90.00
#
_symmetry.space_group_name_H-M   'P 1'
#
loop_
_entity.id
_entity.type
_entity.pdbx_description
1 polymer ?
#
loop_
_entity_poly.entity_id
_entity_poly.type
_entity_poly.pdbx_seq_one_letter_code
_entity_poly.pdbx_strand_id
1 'polypeptide(L)'
;MSNSDRSATGFSYNTRLNILHGPLETIDVAGLVEACTDRWYNQTLCKVDESVVRLGVVHGEYHWHKHDNEDEFFYVVSGQLLIDLEGRTIDLTPGKAIVVPKGVRHRPRAPERTVVLMVERAGIVPTGT
;
A
#
# COMPACT_ATOMS: atom_id res chain seq x y z
N MET A 1 1.69 -20.81 -6.64
CA MET A 1 1.68 -19.41 -6.24
C MET A 1 0.92 -18.58 -7.25
N SER A 2 0.02 -17.74 -6.78
CA SER A 2 -0.75 -16.86 -7.65
C SER A 2 0.14 -15.83 -8.32
N ASN A 3 -0.15 -15.46 -9.59
CA ASN A 3 0.55 -14.37 -10.28
C ASN A 3 0.39 -13.02 -9.56
N SER A 4 -0.66 -12.86 -8.75
CA SER A 4 -0.90 -11.64 -7.97
C SER A 4 0.09 -11.43 -6.83
N ASP A 5 0.86 -12.47 -6.44
CA ASP A 5 1.90 -12.36 -5.41
C ASP A 5 3.24 -11.86 -5.94
N ARG A 6 3.34 -11.62 -7.23
CA ARG A 6 4.55 -11.18 -7.90
C ARG A 6 4.29 -10.05 -8.87
N SER A 7 5.28 -9.18 -9.03
CA SER A 7 5.26 -8.14 -10.06
C SER A 7 5.43 -8.75 -11.45
N ALA A 8 5.13 -7.95 -12.48
CA ALA A 8 5.35 -8.32 -13.87
C ALA A 8 6.83 -8.61 -14.18
N THR A 9 7.76 -8.03 -13.41
CA THR A 9 9.21 -8.24 -13.55
C THR A 9 9.75 -9.34 -12.63
N GLY A 10 8.88 -10.01 -11.87
CA GLY A 10 9.20 -11.23 -11.12
C GLY A 10 9.60 -11.07 -9.66
N PHE A 11 9.71 -9.85 -9.11
CA PHE A 11 9.96 -9.73 -7.67
C PHE A 11 8.69 -10.02 -6.86
N SER A 12 8.87 -10.52 -5.64
CA SER A 12 7.75 -10.87 -4.77
C SER A 12 7.19 -9.67 -4.05
N TYR A 13 5.86 -9.65 -3.87
CA TYR A 13 5.19 -8.77 -2.94
C TYR A 13 5.13 -9.45 -1.56
N ASN A 14 5.75 -8.84 -0.57
CA ASN A 14 5.67 -9.33 0.80
C ASN A 14 4.53 -8.61 1.53
N THR A 15 3.35 -9.19 1.49
CA THR A 15 2.14 -8.62 2.08
C THR A 15 1.80 -9.37 3.35
N ARG A 16 1.77 -8.65 4.48
CA ARG A 16 1.49 -9.19 5.80
C ARG A 16 0.24 -8.54 6.38
N LEU A 17 -0.78 -9.36 6.61
CA LEU A 17 -2.08 -8.91 7.08
C LEU A 17 -2.22 -8.95 8.60
N ASN A 18 -1.29 -9.58 9.30
CA ASN A 18 -1.29 -9.60 10.77
C ASN A 18 -1.10 -8.19 11.32
N ILE A 19 -1.83 -7.86 12.36
CA ILE A 19 -1.76 -6.56 13.02
C ILE A 19 -0.54 -6.57 13.97
N LEU A 20 0.42 -5.68 13.74
CA LEU A 20 1.66 -5.64 14.54
C LEU A 20 1.44 -5.06 15.93
N HIS A 21 0.57 -4.07 16.07
CA HIS A 21 0.43 -3.31 17.31
C HIS A 21 -1.01 -3.28 17.78
N GLY A 22 -1.20 -3.53 19.06
CA GLY A 22 -2.50 -3.39 19.72
C GLY A 22 -2.74 -1.97 20.24
N PRO A 23 -3.90 -1.75 20.88
CA PRO A 23 -4.22 -0.45 21.44
C PRO A 23 -3.16 0.04 22.43
N LEU A 24 -2.88 1.33 22.37
CA LEU A 24 -1.93 2.03 23.28
C LEU A 24 -0.46 1.63 23.11
N GLU A 25 -0.13 0.78 22.16
CA GLU A 25 1.25 0.51 21.78
C GLU A 25 1.76 1.58 20.83
N THR A 26 2.97 2.08 21.09
CA THR A 26 3.63 3.03 20.17
C THR A 26 4.12 2.28 18.93
N ILE A 27 3.85 2.86 17.77
CA ILE A 27 4.29 2.31 16.49
C ILE A 27 5.47 3.14 16.00
N ASP A 28 6.65 2.50 15.89
CA ASP A 28 7.85 3.15 15.34
C ASP A 28 7.91 2.93 13.83
N VAL A 29 7.22 3.78 13.08
CA VAL A 29 7.16 3.68 11.63
C VAL A 29 8.55 3.81 11.01
N ALA A 30 9.33 4.78 11.46
CA ALA A 30 10.70 5.00 10.94
C ALA A 30 11.59 3.78 11.15
N GLY A 31 11.49 3.15 12.33
CA GLY A 31 12.25 1.93 12.64
C GLY A 31 11.85 0.75 11.76
N LEU A 32 10.56 0.60 11.48
CA LEU A 32 10.07 -0.46 10.58
C LEU A 32 10.58 -0.24 9.15
N VAL A 33 10.58 1.00 8.68
CA VAL A 33 11.09 1.34 7.35
C VAL A 33 12.57 1.05 7.24
N GLU A 34 13.35 1.46 8.26
CA GLU A 34 14.80 1.25 8.28
C GLU A 34 15.16 -0.24 8.28
N ALA A 35 14.40 -1.06 9.00
CA ALA A 35 14.63 -2.50 9.08
C ALA A 35 14.17 -3.25 7.82
N CYS A 36 13.39 -2.63 6.96
CA CYS A 36 12.81 -3.30 5.78
C CYS A 36 13.82 -3.40 4.65
N THR A 37 14.09 -4.64 4.21
CA THR A 37 14.96 -4.93 3.08
C THR A 37 14.20 -5.43 1.86
N ASP A 38 12.89 -5.63 1.97
CA ASP A 38 12.06 -6.08 0.86
C ASP A 38 11.93 -4.98 -0.20
N ARG A 39 11.84 -5.38 -1.44
CA ARG A 39 11.54 -4.46 -2.53
C ARG A 39 10.09 -3.98 -2.50
N TRP A 40 9.16 -4.85 -2.11
CA TRP A 40 7.75 -4.50 -1.97
C TRP A 40 7.21 -5.12 -0.68
N TYR A 41 7.02 -4.28 0.32
CA TYR A 41 6.57 -4.68 1.65
C TYR A 41 5.29 -3.93 2.00
N ASN A 42 4.29 -4.66 2.46
CA ASN A 42 3.00 -4.13 2.86
C ASN A 42 2.60 -4.82 4.16
N GLN A 43 2.56 -4.05 5.25
CA GLN A 43 2.31 -4.57 6.59
C GLN A 43 1.18 -3.83 7.27
N THR A 44 0.21 -4.55 7.80
CA THR A 44 -0.82 -3.98 8.65
C THR A 44 -0.20 -3.59 9.99
N LEU A 45 -0.32 -2.31 10.35
CA LEU A 45 0.27 -1.78 11.59
C LEU A 45 -0.69 -1.87 12.76
N CYS A 46 -1.91 -1.41 12.59
CA CYS A 46 -2.91 -1.31 13.64
C CYS A 46 -4.32 -1.25 13.06
N LYS A 47 -5.29 -1.38 13.94
CA LYS A 47 -6.71 -1.30 13.60
C LYS A 47 -7.32 -0.06 14.27
N VAL A 48 -8.15 0.66 13.52
CA VAL A 48 -8.92 1.79 14.00
C VAL A 48 -10.38 1.55 13.60
N ASP A 49 -11.21 1.19 14.56
CA ASP A 49 -12.59 0.75 14.33
C ASP A 49 -12.63 -0.34 13.23
N GLU A 50 -13.35 -0.13 12.14
CA GLU A 50 -13.45 -1.06 11.03
C GLU A 50 -12.33 -0.90 10.00
N SER A 51 -11.43 0.06 10.21
CA SER A 51 -10.31 0.35 9.32
C SER A 51 -9.00 -0.19 9.86
N VAL A 52 -8.05 -0.37 8.97
CA VAL A 52 -6.66 -0.68 9.31
C VAL A 52 -5.74 0.37 8.71
N VAL A 53 -4.62 0.60 9.39
CA VAL A 53 -3.52 1.42 8.87
C VAL A 53 -2.41 0.48 8.46
N ARG A 54 -1.92 0.65 7.24
CA ARG A 54 -0.90 -0.22 6.66
C ARG A 54 0.30 0.60 6.21
N LEU A 55 1.48 0.00 6.35
CA LEU A 55 2.73 0.57 5.88
C LEU A 55 3.13 -0.11 4.58
N GLY A 56 3.39 0.70 3.55
CA GLY A 56 4.01 0.23 2.32
C GLY A 56 5.43 0.76 2.22
N VAL A 57 6.38 -0.13 1.97
CA VAL A 57 7.75 0.24 1.58
C VAL A 57 7.97 -0.41 0.24
N VAL A 58 7.93 0.38 -0.83
CA VAL A 58 7.71 -0.15 -2.17
C VAL A 58 8.65 0.48 -3.19
N HIS A 59 9.06 -0.34 -4.16
CA HIS A 59 9.85 0.09 -5.31
C HIS A 59 9.50 -0.81 -6.49
N GLY A 60 9.04 -0.22 -7.57
CA GLY A 60 8.57 -0.94 -8.74
C GLY A 60 7.07 -0.74 -8.95
N GLU A 61 6.45 -1.68 -9.60
CA GLU A 61 5.03 -1.55 -9.92
C GLU A 61 4.21 -2.71 -9.37
N TYR A 62 3.02 -2.36 -8.92
CA TYR A 62 1.99 -3.33 -8.55
C TYR A 62 1.21 -3.72 -9.81
N HIS A 63 0.32 -4.69 -9.70
CA HIS A 63 -0.56 -5.04 -10.82
C HIS A 63 -1.80 -4.14 -10.85
N TRP A 64 -2.42 -4.05 -12.01
CA TRP A 64 -3.72 -3.40 -12.15
C TRP A 64 -4.78 -4.17 -11.39
N HIS A 65 -5.58 -3.47 -10.57
CA HIS A 65 -6.65 -4.08 -9.79
C HIS A 65 -7.68 -3.03 -9.36
N LYS A 66 -8.75 -3.50 -8.75
CA LYS A 66 -9.76 -2.66 -8.11
C LYS A 66 -10.28 -3.35 -6.86
N HIS A 67 -10.91 -2.58 -6.00
CA HIS A 67 -11.64 -3.08 -4.84
C HIS A 67 -13.10 -2.69 -5.01
N ASP A 68 -13.99 -3.67 -5.16
CA ASP A 68 -15.39 -3.38 -5.49
C ASP A 68 -16.16 -2.72 -4.34
N ASN A 69 -15.76 -2.97 -3.10
CA ASN A 69 -16.54 -2.58 -1.92
C ASN A 69 -15.79 -1.66 -0.95
N GLU A 70 -14.54 -1.33 -1.22
CA GLU A 70 -13.71 -0.55 -0.30
C GLU A 70 -13.03 0.62 -1.00
N ASP A 71 -13.03 1.76 -0.32
CA ASP A 71 -12.15 2.88 -0.66
C ASP A 71 -10.74 2.61 -0.11
N GLU A 72 -9.74 3.22 -0.72
CA GLU A 72 -8.35 3.06 -0.29
C GLU A 72 -7.66 4.42 -0.24
N PHE A 73 -7.13 4.77 0.95
CA PHE A 73 -6.40 6.01 1.17
C PHE A 73 -4.90 5.76 1.09
N PHE A 74 -4.19 6.65 0.37
CA PHE A 74 -2.73 6.63 0.26
C PHE A 74 -2.15 7.96 0.71
N TYR A 75 -1.13 7.92 1.55
CA TYR A 75 -0.36 9.09 1.98
C TYR A 75 1.12 8.80 1.81
N VAL A 76 1.84 9.63 1.05
CA VAL A 76 3.27 9.45 0.79
C VAL A 76 4.10 10.12 1.89
N VAL A 77 4.89 9.33 2.59
CA VAL A 77 5.82 9.79 3.63
C VAL A 77 7.14 10.23 2.98
N SER A 78 7.68 9.40 2.08
CA SER A 78 8.92 9.69 1.36
C SER A 78 8.91 9.00 0.00
N GLY A 79 9.68 9.49 -0.93
CA GLY A 79 9.77 8.96 -2.29
C GLY A 79 8.72 9.57 -3.22
N GLN A 80 8.16 8.75 -4.09
CA GLN A 80 7.15 9.17 -5.07
C GLN A 80 6.24 7.98 -5.39
N LEU A 81 4.95 8.17 -5.23
CA LEU A 81 3.96 7.16 -5.61
C LEU A 81 3.14 7.67 -6.79
N LEU A 82 3.13 6.88 -7.86
CA LEU A 82 2.30 7.14 -9.01
C LEU A 82 1.11 6.19 -8.95
N ILE A 83 -0.10 6.73 -9.07
CA ILE A 83 -1.32 5.94 -9.17
C ILE A 83 -1.81 6.04 -10.60
N ASP A 84 -1.62 4.98 -11.36
CA ASP A 84 -2.13 4.91 -12.73
C ASP A 84 -3.62 4.62 -12.70
N LEU A 85 -4.37 5.44 -13.41
CA LEU A 85 -5.80 5.26 -13.67
C LEU A 85 -5.98 5.07 -15.17
N GLU A 86 -7.17 4.67 -15.58
CA GLU A 86 -7.48 4.67 -17.00
C GLU A 86 -7.50 6.13 -17.49
N GLY A 87 -6.63 6.43 -18.46
CA GLY A 87 -6.56 7.75 -19.08
C GLY A 87 -5.71 8.79 -18.37
N ARG A 88 -5.20 8.52 -17.15
CA ARG A 88 -4.30 9.46 -16.46
C ARG A 88 -3.52 8.80 -15.33
N THR A 89 -2.48 9.49 -14.89
CA THR A 89 -1.67 9.10 -13.74
C THR A 89 -1.69 10.22 -12.70
N ILE A 90 -1.88 9.86 -11.44
CA ILE A 90 -1.78 10.80 -10.32
C ILE A 90 -0.40 10.66 -9.71
N ASP A 91 0.28 11.79 -9.53
CA ASP A 91 1.63 11.87 -8.99
C ASP A 91 1.59 12.37 -7.54
N LEU A 92 2.00 11.51 -6.61
CA LEU A 92 2.04 11.83 -5.18
C LEU A 92 3.49 11.94 -4.72
N THR A 93 3.89 13.15 -4.39
CA THR A 93 5.18 13.45 -3.74
C THR A 93 5.02 13.52 -2.22
N PRO A 94 6.10 13.56 -1.42
CA PRO A 94 5.99 13.52 0.04
C PRO A 94 5.01 14.55 0.61
N GLY A 95 4.17 14.10 1.53
CA GLY A 95 3.13 14.91 2.16
C GLY A 95 1.82 14.97 1.40
N LYS A 96 1.72 14.32 0.25
CA LYS A 96 0.49 14.30 -0.54
C LYS A 96 -0.26 12.98 -0.38
N ALA A 97 -1.57 13.06 -0.52
CA ALA A 97 -2.46 11.93 -0.30
C ALA A 97 -3.65 11.96 -1.25
N ILE A 98 -4.26 10.81 -1.47
CA ILE A 98 -5.53 10.68 -2.20
C ILE A 98 -6.36 9.54 -1.63
N VAL A 99 -7.65 9.54 -1.98
CA VAL A 99 -8.51 8.38 -1.86
C VAL A 99 -8.77 7.82 -3.25
N VAL A 100 -8.50 6.53 -3.44
CA VAL A 100 -8.97 5.79 -4.62
C VAL A 100 -10.32 5.19 -4.25
N PRO A 101 -11.42 5.64 -4.89
CA PRO A 101 -12.75 5.14 -4.54
C PRO A 101 -12.94 3.67 -4.93
N LYS A 102 -13.86 3.01 -4.22
CA LYS A 102 -14.28 1.65 -4.60
C LYS A 102 -14.67 1.58 -6.08
N GLY A 103 -14.35 0.46 -6.70
CA GLY A 103 -14.67 0.20 -8.10
C GLY A 103 -13.73 0.84 -9.12
N VAL A 104 -12.82 1.71 -8.69
CA VAL A 104 -11.87 2.37 -9.61
C VAL A 104 -10.65 1.47 -9.83
N ARG A 105 -10.44 1.08 -11.08
CA ARG A 105 -9.29 0.27 -11.47
C ARG A 105 -8.04 1.13 -11.46
N HIS A 106 -6.99 0.66 -10.81
CA HIS A 106 -5.77 1.43 -10.62
C HIS A 106 -4.53 0.55 -10.49
N ARG A 107 -3.37 1.18 -10.65
CA ARG A 107 -2.07 0.52 -10.47
C ARG A 107 -1.11 1.46 -9.73
N PRO A 108 -0.77 1.18 -8.46
CA PRO A 108 0.30 1.89 -7.78
C PRO A 108 1.65 1.49 -8.34
N ARG A 109 2.55 2.46 -8.53
CA ARG A 109 3.94 2.20 -8.87
C ARG A 109 4.85 3.25 -8.27
N ALA A 110 6.06 2.84 -7.92
CA ALA A 110 7.05 3.68 -7.28
C ALA A 110 8.34 3.64 -8.10
N PRO A 111 8.73 4.73 -8.77
CA PRO A 111 9.96 4.75 -9.58
C PRO A 111 11.23 4.69 -8.74
N GLU A 112 11.12 4.95 -7.44
CA GLU A 112 12.19 4.82 -6.45
C GLU A 112 11.61 4.24 -5.16
N ARG A 113 12.46 3.88 -4.20
CA ARG A 113 11.99 3.40 -2.91
C ARG A 113 11.11 4.45 -2.26
N THR A 114 9.89 4.05 -1.93
CA THR A 114 8.83 4.95 -1.48
C THR A 114 8.17 4.40 -0.23
N VAL A 115 7.89 5.27 0.72
CA VAL A 115 7.20 4.92 1.96
C VAL A 115 5.81 5.54 1.93
N VAL A 116 4.80 4.69 2.10
CA VAL A 116 3.39 5.07 2.05
C VAL A 116 2.68 4.59 3.30
N LEU A 117 1.74 5.39 3.79
CA LEU A 117 0.74 4.92 4.74
C LEU A 117 -0.58 4.78 4.00
N MET A 118 -1.28 3.68 4.26
CA MET A 118 -2.57 3.40 3.66
C MET A 118 -3.60 3.21 4.76
N VAL A 119 -4.82 3.66 4.51
CA VAL A 119 -5.96 3.42 5.40
C VAL A 119 -7.05 2.79 4.55
N GLU A 120 -7.55 1.65 5.01
CA GLU A 120 -8.55 0.89 4.29
C GLU A 120 -9.37 0.04 5.25
N ARG A 121 -10.50 -0.48 4.80
CA ARG A 121 -11.33 -1.34 5.65
C ARG A 121 -10.58 -2.64 5.96
N ALA A 122 -10.68 -3.10 7.21
CA ALA A 122 -10.19 -4.42 7.61
C ALA A 122 -10.90 -5.49 6.76
N GLY A 123 -10.13 -6.49 6.31
CA GLY A 123 -10.66 -7.54 5.45
C GLY A 123 -10.59 -7.25 3.95
N ILE A 124 -10.14 -6.05 3.55
CA ILE A 124 -9.86 -5.78 2.14
C ILE A 124 -8.86 -6.80 1.60
N VAL A 125 -9.07 -7.25 0.37
CA VAL A 125 -8.12 -8.15 -0.31
C VAL A 125 -7.10 -7.28 -1.05
N PRO A 126 -5.83 -7.25 -0.63
CA PRO A 126 -4.83 -6.32 -1.19
C PRO A 126 -4.63 -6.46 -2.69
N THR A 127 -4.80 -7.66 -3.22
CA THR A 127 -4.65 -7.93 -4.66
C THR A 127 -5.87 -7.56 -5.49
N GLY A 128 -6.94 -7.09 -4.87
CA GLY A 128 -8.17 -6.67 -5.53
C GLY A 128 -9.26 -7.74 -5.52
N THR A 129 -10.42 -7.33 -5.96
CA THR A 129 -11.61 -8.21 -6.06
C THR A 129 -11.96 -8.55 -7.49
#